data_ac71ef9d03fd59e797ff6c3f872817c6
#
_entry.id   ac71ef9d03fd59e797ff6c3f872817c6
#
_cell.length_a   1.000
_cell.length_b   1.000
_cell.length_c   1.000
_cell.angle_alpha   90.00
_cell.angle_beta   90.00
_cell.angle_gamma   90.00
#
_symmetry.space_group_name_H-M   'P 1'
#
loop_
_entity.id
_entity.type
_entity.pdbx_description
1 polymer ?
#
loop_
_entity_poly.entity_id
_entity_poly.type
_entity_poly.pdbx_seq_one_letter_code
_entity_poly.pdbx_strand_id
1 'polypeptide(L)'
;MKTKFQFLAIFAVAAALFLSGCGKEGPPGQDGVDGNANVIASGWYSPTVWAGQTGDWYFGVSSTAITQDIVESGVILAYCSLPGDIYDAPVRPMPCWAINANWDFLIPDYGQIEFTSDALYVPGTDNYYFRFILIPASNFLKSSEGKEAAVAELRKMSYHEVCTKYGIKE
;
A
#
# COMPACT_ATOMS: atom_id res chain seq x y z
N MET A 1 15.84 -63.01 -46.98
CA MET A 1 15.07 -61.78 -47.07
C MET A 1 14.18 -61.50 -45.81
N LYS A 2 13.95 -62.47 -44.91
CA LYS A 2 13.11 -62.30 -43.72
C LYS A 2 13.73 -61.50 -42.55
N THR A 3 15.04 -61.57 -42.41
CA THR A 3 15.77 -60.90 -41.33
C THR A 3 15.86 -59.36 -41.46
N LYS A 4 15.94 -58.83 -42.69
CA LYS A 4 16.02 -57.40 -42.93
C LYS A 4 14.66 -56.65 -42.61
N PHE A 5 13.59 -57.38 -42.77
CA PHE A 5 12.26 -56.81 -42.47
C PHE A 5 12.00 -56.72 -40.98
N GLN A 6 12.56 -57.60 -40.16
CA GLN A 6 12.41 -57.56 -38.71
C GLN A 6 13.16 -56.37 -38.06
N PHE A 7 14.35 -56.03 -38.59
CA PHE A 7 15.07 -54.83 -38.06
C PHE A 7 14.41 -53.53 -38.42
N LEU A 8 13.75 -53.45 -39.59
CA LEU A 8 13.01 -52.25 -39.98
C LEU A 8 11.77 -52.01 -39.08
N ALA A 9 11.09 -53.10 -38.70
CA ALA A 9 9.93 -53.02 -37.82
C ALA A 9 10.30 -52.60 -36.38
N ILE A 10 11.43 -53.06 -35.86
CA ILE A 10 11.91 -52.69 -34.54
C ILE A 10 12.33 -51.22 -34.48
N PHE A 11 12.95 -50.71 -35.57
CA PHE A 11 13.35 -49.30 -35.64
C PHE A 11 12.14 -48.34 -35.74
N ALA A 12 11.08 -48.76 -36.43
CA ALA A 12 9.85 -47.96 -36.54
C ALA A 12 9.09 -47.86 -35.21
N VAL A 13 9.09 -48.93 -34.40
CA VAL A 13 8.46 -48.92 -33.07
C VAL A 13 9.27 -48.08 -32.08
N ALA A 14 10.60 -48.10 -32.13
CA ALA A 14 11.44 -47.27 -31.28
C ALA A 14 11.31 -45.79 -31.61
N ALA A 15 11.16 -45.39 -32.88
CA ALA A 15 10.94 -44.01 -33.29
C ALA A 15 9.59 -43.45 -32.85
N ALA A 16 8.55 -44.28 -32.74
CA ALA A 16 7.22 -43.86 -32.28
C ALA A 16 7.15 -43.54 -30.79
N LEU A 17 8.07 -44.08 -29.98
CA LEU A 17 8.12 -43.82 -28.52
C LEU A 17 8.77 -42.49 -28.17
N PHE A 18 9.51 -41.86 -29.09
CA PHE A 18 10.10 -40.54 -28.84
C PHE A 18 9.18 -39.35 -29.17
N LEU A 19 8.03 -39.56 -29.78
CA LEU A 19 7.09 -38.52 -30.20
C LEU A 19 5.97 -38.23 -29.19
N SER A 20 5.89 -38.95 -28.07
CA SER A 20 4.86 -38.76 -27.04
C SER A 20 5.27 -37.82 -25.90
N GLY A 21 6.36 -37.08 -26.05
CA GLY A 21 6.86 -36.12 -25.07
C GLY A 21 6.25 -34.72 -25.23
N CYS A 22 4.96 -34.58 -25.57
CA CYS A 22 4.28 -33.29 -25.45
C CYS A 22 3.87 -33.13 -24.01
N GLY A 23 4.80 -32.68 -23.16
CA GLY A 23 4.48 -32.19 -21.81
C GLY A 23 3.49 -31.03 -21.96
N LYS A 24 2.28 -31.19 -21.45
CA LYS A 24 1.40 -30.02 -21.22
C LYS A 24 2.18 -29.05 -20.36
N GLU A 25 2.35 -27.81 -20.84
CA GLU A 25 2.81 -26.73 -19.97
C GLU A 25 1.90 -26.74 -18.72
N GLY A 26 2.53 -26.79 -17.57
CA GLY A 26 1.81 -26.64 -16.30
C GLY A 26 1.05 -25.32 -16.30
N PRO A 27 0.00 -25.20 -15.50
CA PRO A 27 -0.70 -23.91 -15.34
C PRO A 27 0.33 -22.84 -15.01
N PRO A 28 0.19 -21.62 -15.56
CA PRO A 28 1.04 -20.50 -15.19
C PRO A 28 1.16 -20.45 -13.67
N GLY A 29 2.36 -20.24 -13.14
CA GLY A 29 2.53 -20.00 -11.71
C GLY A 29 1.62 -18.85 -11.29
N GLN A 30 1.07 -18.93 -10.09
CA GLN A 30 0.34 -17.80 -9.52
C GLN A 30 1.23 -16.57 -9.62
N ASP A 31 0.65 -15.46 -10.10
CA ASP A 31 1.31 -14.16 -10.05
C ASP A 31 1.80 -13.93 -8.62
N GLY A 32 3.07 -13.58 -8.49
CA GLY A 32 3.64 -13.29 -7.18
C GLY A 32 2.79 -12.18 -6.54
N VAL A 33 2.45 -12.35 -5.27
CA VAL A 33 1.85 -11.27 -4.47
C VAL A 33 2.65 -10.01 -4.72
N ASP A 34 1.97 -8.91 -5.03
CA ASP A 34 2.61 -7.60 -5.19
C ASP A 34 3.56 -7.38 -4.02
N GLY A 35 4.86 -7.34 -4.31
CA GLY A 35 5.86 -7.22 -3.28
C GLY A 35 5.66 -5.89 -2.56
N ASN A 36 5.47 -5.93 -1.23
CA ASN A 36 5.49 -4.77 -0.34
C ASN A 36 6.90 -4.15 -0.22
N ALA A 37 7.76 -4.39 -1.21
CA ALA A 37 9.11 -3.90 -1.26
C ALA A 37 9.11 -2.37 -1.11
N ASN A 38 9.70 -1.89 -0.01
CA ASN A 38 9.92 -0.50 0.32
C ASN A 38 8.67 0.32 0.73
N VAL A 39 7.55 -0.30 1.11
CA VAL A 39 6.48 0.43 1.81
C VAL A 39 6.95 0.77 3.21
N ILE A 40 6.87 2.04 3.57
CA ILE A 40 7.32 2.56 4.86
C ILE A 40 6.12 3.01 5.66
N ALA A 41 5.88 2.40 6.81
CA ALA A 41 4.91 2.85 7.79
C ALA A 41 5.63 3.59 8.92
N SER A 42 5.18 4.78 9.25
CA SER A 42 5.69 5.50 10.42
C SER A 42 5.22 4.83 11.72
N GLY A 43 5.81 5.23 12.84
CA GLY A 43 5.19 5.07 14.15
C GLY A 43 3.91 5.93 14.27
N TRP A 44 3.23 5.82 15.41
CA TRP A 44 2.17 6.73 15.78
C TRP A 44 2.78 7.97 16.44
N TYR A 45 2.36 9.14 15.97
CA TYR A 45 2.74 10.44 16.51
C TYR A 45 1.60 11.00 17.33
N SER A 46 1.91 11.62 18.46
CA SER A 46 0.99 12.41 19.24
C SER A 46 1.49 13.86 19.26
N PRO A 47 0.63 14.85 18.97
CA PRO A 47 1.05 16.25 19.04
C PRO A 47 1.42 16.61 20.49
N THR A 48 2.52 17.31 20.67
CA THR A 48 2.85 17.93 21.98
C THR A 48 2.24 19.30 22.12
N VAL A 49 2.02 19.98 21.00
CA VAL A 49 1.39 21.28 20.88
C VAL A 49 0.79 21.42 19.48
N TRP A 50 -0.34 22.08 19.38
CA TRP A 50 -0.88 22.53 18.11
C TRP A 50 -0.44 23.96 17.85
N ALA A 51 0.07 24.23 16.66
CA ALA A 51 0.31 25.59 16.16
C ALA A 51 -0.87 26.06 15.33
N GLY A 52 -0.90 27.35 14.99
CA GLY A 52 -1.98 27.95 14.19
C GLY A 52 -2.98 28.70 15.05
N GLN A 53 -4.23 28.71 14.62
CA GLN A 53 -5.33 29.43 15.24
C GLN A 53 -6.65 28.68 15.06
N THR A 54 -7.72 29.16 15.68
CA THR A 54 -9.06 28.58 15.54
C THR A 54 -9.44 28.44 14.06
N GLY A 55 -9.77 27.22 13.65
CA GLY A 55 -10.12 26.87 12.28
C GLY A 55 -8.92 26.57 11.38
N ASP A 56 -7.70 26.65 11.89
CA ASP A 56 -6.46 26.37 11.14
C ASP A 56 -5.36 25.91 12.09
N TRP A 57 -5.53 24.71 12.64
CA TRP A 57 -4.58 24.06 13.53
C TRP A 57 -3.70 23.08 12.77
N TYR A 58 -2.42 23.02 13.14
CA TYR A 58 -1.50 22.05 12.59
C TYR A 58 -0.42 21.63 13.59
N PHE A 59 0.18 20.44 13.34
CA PHE A 59 1.47 20.07 13.91
C PHE A 59 2.28 19.32 12.86
N GLY A 60 3.60 19.59 12.84
CA GLY A 60 4.51 19.04 11.86
C GLY A 60 5.28 17.83 12.39
N VAL A 61 5.57 16.90 11.49
CA VAL A 61 6.46 15.75 11.70
C VAL A 61 7.51 15.74 10.60
N SER A 62 8.79 15.61 10.99
CA SER A 62 9.90 15.45 10.05
C SER A 62 10.21 13.97 9.85
N SER A 63 10.40 13.56 8.58
CA SER A 63 10.80 12.20 8.23
C SER A 63 11.61 12.19 6.94
N THR A 64 12.85 11.72 6.99
CA THR A 64 13.71 11.58 5.81
C THR A 64 13.18 10.59 4.78
N ALA A 65 12.19 9.77 5.13
CA ALA A 65 11.52 8.86 4.22
C ALA A 65 10.53 9.58 3.27
N ILE A 66 10.11 10.81 3.56
CA ILE A 66 9.26 11.63 2.68
C ILE A 66 10.16 12.29 1.64
N THR A 67 10.64 11.48 0.71
CA THR A 67 11.54 11.92 -0.36
C THR A 67 10.77 12.57 -1.50
N GLN A 68 11.50 13.30 -2.37
CA GLN A 68 10.93 13.84 -3.61
C GLN A 68 10.21 12.77 -4.43
N ASP A 69 10.82 11.59 -4.59
CA ASP A 69 10.23 10.48 -5.37
C ASP A 69 8.89 10.00 -4.79
N ILE A 70 8.79 9.91 -3.46
CA ILE A 70 7.53 9.56 -2.79
C ILE A 70 6.46 10.62 -3.02
N VAL A 71 6.81 11.90 -2.90
CA VAL A 71 5.85 13.01 -3.04
C VAL A 71 5.35 13.13 -4.48
N GLU A 72 6.25 13.06 -5.46
CA GLU A 72 5.92 13.27 -6.87
C GLU A 72 5.32 12.02 -7.54
N SER A 73 5.79 10.85 -7.15
CA SER A 73 5.50 9.61 -7.87
C SER A 73 4.82 8.53 -7.03
N GLY A 74 5.00 8.53 -5.72
CA GLY A 74 4.43 7.57 -4.80
C GLY A 74 3.00 7.88 -4.37
N VAL A 75 2.59 7.26 -3.27
CA VAL A 75 1.33 7.54 -2.56
C VAL A 75 1.63 7.71 -1.08
N ILE A 76 1.07 8.76 -0.50
CA ILE A 76 1.08 9.00 0.94
C ILE A 76 -0.35 8.79 1.44
N LEU A 77 -0.50 7.86 2.37
CA LEU A 77 -1.74 7.64 3.12
C LEU A 77 -1.50 8.12 4.55
N ALA A 78 -2.48 8.83 5.10
CA ALA A 78 -2.42 9.26 6.49
C ALA A 78 -3.65 8.77 7.26
N TYR A 79 -3.46 8.58 8.55
CA TYR A 79 -4.48 8.03 9.45
C TYR A 79 -4.45 8.77 10.76
N CYS A 80 -5.61 8.89 11.39
CA CYS A 80 -5.73 9.38 12.75
C CYS A 80 -6.58 8.46 13.63
N SER A 81 -6.32 8.51 14.94
CA SER A 81 -7.18 7.95 15.97
C SER A 81 -7.40 9.05 17.00
N LEU A 82 -8.69 9.39 17.24
CA LEU A 82 -9.08 10.58 17.97
C LEU A 82 -9.96 10.19 19.16
N PRO A 83 -9.71 10.74 20.36
CA PRO A 83 -10.55 10.47 21.52
C PRO A 83 -11.93 11.13 21.34
N GLY A 84 -12.96 10.44 21.81
CA GLY A 84 -14.34 10.94 21.69
C GLY A 84 -14.97 10.76 20.32
N ASP A 85 -14.33 10.01 19.43
CA ASP A 85 -14.97 9.57 18.19
C ASP A 85 -16.12 8.59 18.50
N ILE A 86 -17.14 8.58 17.62
CA ILE A 86 -18.37 7.80 17.80
C ILE A 86 -18.17 6.27 17.82
N TYR A 87 -17.02 5.77 17.40
CA TYR A 87 -16.69 4.35 17.29
C TYR A 87 -15.53 3.93 18.20
N ASP A 88 -15.41 4.49 19.39
CA ASP A 88 -14.37 4.12 20.37
C ASP A 88 -12.93 4.21 19.80
N ALA A 89 -12.59 5.42 19.38
CA ALA A 89 -11.28 5.76 18.82
C ALA A 89 -10.83 4.88 17.61
N PRO A 90 -11.65 4.73 16.57
CA PRO A 90 -11.28 3.99 15.40
C PRO A 90 -10.10 4.65 14.68
N VAL A 91 -9.32 3.86 13.94
CA VAL A 91 -8.34 4.41 13.02
C VAL A 91 -9.04 4.85 11.74
N ARG A 92 -9.04 6.15 11.48
CA ARG A 92 -9.67 6.74 10.30
C ARG A 92 -8.65 7.11 9.24
N PRO A 93 -8.90 6.78 7.96
CA PRO A 93 -8.12 7.36 6.87
C PRO A 93 -8.38 8.87 6.77
N MET A 94 -7.34 9.62 6.49
CA MET A 94 -7.42 11.07 6.26
C MET A 94 -7.43 11.38 4.76
N PRO A 95 -8.14 12.44 4.31
CA PRO A 95 -8.95 13.36 5.11
C PRO A 95 -10.23 12.73 5.67
N CYS A 96 -10.65 13.15 6.86
CA CYS A 96 -11.90 12.69 7.47
C CYS A 96 -12.56 13.77 8.31
N TRP A 97 -13.87 13.62 8.51
CA TRP A 97 -14.61 14.43 9.49
C TRP A 97 -14.86 13.59 10.76
N ALA A 98 -14.39 14.07 11.88
CA ALA A 98 -14.58 13.44 13.19
C ALA A 98 -14.53 14.49 14.30
N ILE A 99 -15.18 14.21 15.42
CA ILE A 99 -15.22 15.10 16.62
C ILE A 99 -15.43 16.58 16.27
N ASN A 100 -16.41 16.85 15.38
CA ASN A 100 -16.85 18.19 14.94
C ASN A 100 -15.77 19.00 14.18
N ALA A 101 -14.84 18.36 13.51
CA ALA A 101 -13.83 19.02 12.68
C ALA A 101 -13.44 18.15 11.48
N ASN A 102 -12.88 18.77 10.46
CA ASN A 102 -12.14 18.08 9.43
C ASN A 102 -10.70 17.87 9.89
N TRP A 103 -10.18 16.71 9.59
CA TRP A 103 -8.80 16.30 9.86
C TRP A 103 -8.17 15.92 8.55
N ASP A 104 -7.05 16.56 8.24
CA ASP A 104 -6.35 16.39 6.96
C ASP A 104 -4.83 16.42 7.17
N PHE A 105 -4.09 16.25 6.12
CA PHE A 105 -2.64 16.39 6.12
C PHE A 105 -2.17 17.07 4.84
N LEU A 106 -1.02 17.70 4.92
CA LEU A 106 -0.35 18.28 3.77
C LEU A 106 1.16 18.00 3.83
N ILE A 107 1.81 18.13 2.70
CA ILE A 107 3.26 17.99 2.56
C ILE A 107 3.80 19.40 2.24
N PRO A 108 4.28 20.15 3.25
CA PRO A 108 4.75 21.51 3.04
C PRO A 108 6.09 21.53 2.29
N ASP A 109 6.92 20.51 2.50
CA ASP A 109 8.22 20.35 1.84
C ASP A 109 8.63 18.87 1.88
N TYR A 110 9.65 18.49 1.11
CA TYR A 110 10.26 17.17 1.22
C TYR A 110 10.82 16.97 2.64
N GLY A 111 10.62 15.79 3.17
CA GLY A 111 11.01 15.47 4.53
C GLY A 111 10.06 15.94 5.62
N GLN A 112 8.91 16.52 5.26
CA GLN A 112 7.94 17.04 6.22
C GLN A 112 6.52 16.63 5.88
N ILE A 113 5.71 16.38 6.91
CA ILE A 113 4.25 16.23 6.83
C ILE A 113 3.63 17.04 7.96
N GLU A 114 2.56 17.76 7.67
CA GLU A 114 1.74 18.45 8.64
C GLU A 114 0.37 17.81 8.71
N PHE A 115 -0.06 17.51 9.92
CA PHE A 115 -1.44 17.10 10.20
C PHE A 115 -2.22 18.32 10.61
N THR A 116 -3.38 18.51 10.00
CA THR A 116 -4.16 19.75 10.10
C THR A 116 -5.57 19.51 10.60
N SER A 117 -6.19 20.55 11.17
CA SER A 117 -7.60 20.52 11.57
C SER A 117 -8.24 21.90 11.48
N ASP A 118 -9.49 21.95 11.01
CA ASP A 118 -10.31 23.16 11.02
C ASP A 118 -11.15 23.34 12.30
N ALA A 119 -10.78 22.64 13.38
CA ALA A 119 -11.49 22.69 14.63
C ALA A 119 -11.67 24.13 15.16
N LEU A 120 -12.87 24.45 15.61
CA LEU A 120 -13.18 25.74 16.24
C LEU A 120 -12.77 25.79 17.73
N TYR A 121 -12.15 24.74 18.21
CA TYR A 121 -11.57 24.60 19.54
C TYR A 121 -10.09 24.21 19.40
N VAL A 122 -9.31 24.42 20.45
CA VAL A 122 -7.90 23.94 20.47
C VAL A 122 -7.92 22.42 20.56
N PRO A 123 -7.40 21.67 19.56
CA PRO A 123 -7.37 20.22 19.66
C PRO A 123 -6.49 19.76 20.82
N GLY A 124 -6.87 18.65 21.43
CA GLY A 124 -6.11 18.06 22.52
C GLY A 124 -4.80 17.41 22.02
N THR A 125 -3.95 17.07 22.98
CA THR A 125 -2.70 16.34 22.74
C THR A 125 -2.80 14.90 23.24
N ASP A 126 -3.56 14.66 24.29
CA ASP A 126 -3.67 13.36 24.92
C ASP A 126 -4.62 12.44 24.12
N ASN A 127 -4.09 11.26 23.77
CA ASN A 127 -4.80 10.24 22.99
C ASN A 127 -5.18 10.67 21.55
N TYR A 128 -4.59 11.72 21.03
CA TYR A 128 -4.63 12.08 19.62
C TYR A 128 -3.44 11.41 18.94
N TYR A 129 -3.69 10.48 18.04
CA TYR A 129 -2.65 9.74 17.35
C TYR A 129 -2.75 9.90 15.85
N PHE A 130 -1.61 10.08 15.19
CA PHE A 130 -1.49 10.27 13.75
C PHE A 130 -0.38 9.39 13.19
N ARG A 131 -0.60 8.85 12.01
CA ARG A 131 0.35 7.95 11.33
C ARG A 131 0.29 8.18 9.84
N PHE A 132 1.41 7.95 9.14
CA PHE A 132 1.42 7.92 7.69
C PHE A 132 2.06 6.63 7.17
N ILE A 133 1.69 6.26 5.93
CA ILE A 133 2.23 5.14 5.17
C ILE A 133 2.66 5.67 3.81
N LEU A 134 3.92 5.41 3.45
CA LEU A 134 4.54 5.83 2.20
C LEU A 134 4.65 4.62 1.27
N ILE A 135 4.06 4.71 0.10
CA ILE A 135 4.03 3.64 -0.90
C ILE A 135 4.74 4.12 -2.15
N PRO A 136 5.94 3.59 -2.47
CA PRO A 136 6.69 3.98 -3.66
C PRO A 136 5.97 3.69 -4.97
N ALA A 137 6.26 4.45 -6.00
CA ALA A 137 5.71 4.28 -7.35
C ALA A 137 5.93 2.87 -7.92
N SER A 138 7.04 2.22 -7.56
CA SER A 138 7.36 0.86 -7.99
C SER A 138 6.29 -0.18 -7.67
N ASN A 139 5.49 0.08 -6.63
CA ASN A 139 4.40 -0.80 -6.23
C ASN A 139 3.18 -0.72 -7.17
N PHE A 140 3.12 0.28 -8.04
CA PHE A 140 2.03 0.51 -8.99
C PHE A 140 2.40 0.19 -10.44
N LEU A 141 3.70 0.04 -10.75
CA LEU A 141 4.18 -0.18 -12.11
C LEU A 141 3.75 -1.53 -12.72
N LYS A 142 3.34 -2.46 -11.87
CA LYS A 142 2.87 -3.80 -12.27
C LYS A 142 1.35 -3.93 -12.29
N SER A 143 0.62 -2.89 -11.92
CA SER A 143 -0.85 -2.92 -11.94
C SER A 143 -1.35 -2.88 -13.38
N SER A 144 -2.13 -3.88 -13.77
CA SER A 144 -2.79 -3.94 -15.08
C SER A 144 -3.82 -2.83 -15.28
N GLU A 145 -4.27 -2.21 -14.21
CA GLU A 145 -5.30 -1.15 -14.20
C GLU A 145 -4.71 0.26 -14.25
N GLY A 146 -3.38 0.40 -14.16
CA GLY A 146 -2.69 1.69 -14.08
C GLY A 146 -2.62 2.27 -12.67
N LYS A 147 -1.69 3.22 -12.49
CA LYS A 147 -1.39 3.86 -11.19
C LYS A 147 -2.63 4.51 -10.57
N GLU A 148 -3.41 5.25 -11.35
CA GLU A 148 -4.56 6.02 -10.85
C GLU A 148 -5.66 5.13 -10.27
N ALA A 149 -5.97 4.00 -10.93
CA ALA A 149 -6.94 3.04 -10.43
C ALA A 149 -6.46 2.38 -9.14
N ALA A 150 -5.21 1.96 -9.08
CA ALA A 150 -4.61 1.37 -7.88
C ALA A 150 -4.59 2.35 -6.69
N VAL A 151 -4.29 3.63 -6.94
CA VAL A 151 -4.34 4.69 -5.92
C VAL A 151 -5.77 4.94 -5.44
N ALA A 152 -6.74 4.96 -6.36
CA ALA A 152 -8.15 5.13 -6.02
C ALA A 152 -8.69 3.96 -5.19
N GLU A 153 -8.22 2.75 -5.45
CA GLU A 153 -8.55 1.57 -4.65
C GLU A 153 -7.95 1.67 -3.24
N LEU A 154 -6.66 2.00 -3.12
CA LEU A 154 -5.99 2.17 -1.84
C LEU A 154 -6.68 3.19 -0.93
N ARG A 155 -7.14 4.30 -1.50
CA ARG A 155 -7.85 5.34 -0.75
C ARG A 155 -9.23 4.92 -0.24
N LYS A 156 -9.79 3.85 -0.78
CA LYS A 156 -11.07 3.27 -0.30
C LYS A 156 -10.87 2.22 0.79
N MET A 157 -9.65 1.70 0.92
CA MET A 157 -9.33 0.68 1.92
C MET A 157 -9.34 1.28 3.33
N SER A 158 -9.83 0.49 4.26
CA SER A 158 -9.64 0.77 5.69
C SER A 158 -8.16 0.66 6.08
N TYR A 159 -7.80 1.21 7.22
CA TYR A 159 -6.44 1.07 7.78
C TYR A 159 -6.01 -0.41 7.90
N HIS A 160 -6.89 -1.26 8.42
CA HIS A 160 -6.65 -2.69 8.57
C HIS A 160 -6.37 -3.38 7.22
N GLU A 161 -7.15 -3.08 6.18
CA GLU A 161 -6.94 -3.64 4.85
C GLU A 161 -5.60 -3.23 4.25
N VAL A 162 -5.19 -1.96 4.42
CA VAL A 162 -3.88 -1.48 3.97
C VAL A 162 -2.76 -2.16 4.75
N CYS A 163 -2.88 -2.28 6.08
CA CYS A 163 -1.89 -2.97 6.91
C CYS A 163 -1.76 -4.44 6.51
N THR A 164 -2.87 -5.13 6.28
CA THR A 164 -2.88 -6.52 5.82
C THR A 164 -2.23 -6.66 4.44
N LYS A 165 -2.60 -5.81 3.49
CA LYS A 165 -2.07 -5.82 2.11
C LYS A 165 -0.54 -5.68 2.08
N TYR A 166 0.01 -4.83 2.91
CA TYR A 166 1.45 -4.53 2.91
C TYR A 166 2.22 -5.17 4.06
N GLY A 167 1.60 -6.02 4.87
CA GLY A 167 2.25 -6.68 6.01
C GLY A 167 2.73 -5.70 7.08
N ILE A 168 2.02 -4.58 7.26
CA ILE A 168 2.35 -3.54 8.24
C ILE A 168 1.75 -3.93 9.59
N LYS A 169 2.54 -3.79 10.64
CA LYS A 169 2.04 -3.97 12.02
C LYS A 169 1.16 -2.77 12.40
N GLU A 170 -0.04 -3.05 12.87
CA GLU A 170 -1.00 -2.06 13.37
C GLU A 170 -0.56 -1.39 14.68
#